data_903ac5fd873afadd9406068d945cd28a
#
_entry.id   903ac5fd873afadd9406068d945cd28a
#
_cell.length_a   1.000
_cell.length_b   1.000
_cell.length_c   1.000
_cell.angle_alpha   90.00
_cell.angle_beta   90.00
_cell.angle_gamma   90.00
#
_symmetry.space_group_name_H-M   'P 1'
#
loop_
_entity.id
_entity.type
_entity.pdbx_description
1 polymer ?
#
loop_
_entity_poly.entity_id
_entity_poly.type
_entity_poly.pdbx_seq_one_letter_code
_entity_poly.pdbx_strand_id
1 'polypeptide(L)'
;MSTKVMTRQNEKNRNKIRTMAQIGMLSAIATVLMLFEIPLPFAPSFYEIDFSEVPILIGSFAMGPLAGAAIELIKILLNFAINGTMTAGVGEIANFLIGCSLVVPAALIYNKKHTRTGAVAGMAAGTVFMTVVGCFLNAFVLLPAYAKAFGMPIDGLVGMGTAVNKHITDLKTFVILAVGPRT
;
A
#
# COMPACT_ATOMS: atom_id res chain seq x y z
N MET A 1 -14.40 -31.35 -33.57
CA MET A 1 -14.71 -30.76 -32.25
C MET A 1 -13.46 -30.53 -31.38
N SER A 2 -12.42 -31.31 -31.53
CA SER A 2 -11.16 -31.28 -30.75
C SER A 2 -10.31 -30.05 -31.00
N THR A 3 -10.09 -29.61 -32.21
CA THR A 3 -9.17 -28.50 -32.60
C THR A 3 -9.58 -27.14 -32.00
N LYS A 4 -10.88 -26.82 -32.00
CA LYS A 4 -11.40 -25.58 -31.38
C LYS A 4 -11.18 -25.52 -29.86
N VAL A 5 -11.25 -26.65 -29.19
CA VAL A 5 -11.02 -26.75 -27.75
C VAL A 5 -9.54 -26.54 -27.43
N MET A 6 -8.62 -27.13 -28.21
CA MET A 6 -7.18 -26.95 -28.07
C MET A 6 -6.75 -25.51 -28.33
N THR A 7 -7.31 -24.85 -29.35
CA THR A 7 -7.00 -23.45 -29.67
C THR A 7 -7.43 -22.52 -28.53
N ARG A 8 -8.63 -22.70 -27.99
CA ARG A 8 -9.11 -21.90 -26.82
C ARG A 8 -8.26 -22.13 -25.57
N GLN A 9 -7.81 -23.35 -25.35
CA GLN A 9 -6.96 -23.67 -24.21
C GLN A 9 -5.58 -22.99 -24.32
N ASN A 10 -4.99 -23.00 -25.53
CA ASN A 10 -3.72 -22.33 -25.81
C ASN A 10 -3.83 -20.82 -25.66
N GLU A 11 -4.91 -20.19 -26.13
CA GLU A 11 -5.16 -18.75 -25.95
C GLU A 11 -5.31 -18.39 -24.47
N LYS A 12 -6.05 -19.19 -23.71
CA LYS A 12 -6.24 -18.99 -22.27
C LYS A 12 -4.91 -19.10 -21.50
N ASN A 13 -4.08 -20.08 -21.85
CA ASN A 13 -2.76 -20.26 -21.26
C ASN A 13 -1.83 -19.10 -21.60
N ARG A 14 -1.81 -18.64 -22.85
CA ARG A 14 -1.02 -17.48 -23.30
C ARG A 14 -1.41 -16.20 -22.58
N ASN A 15 -2.72 -15.96 -22.38
CA ASN A 15 -3.21 -14.80 -21.65
C ASN A 15 -2.80 -14.86 -20.18
N LYS A 16 -2.86 -16.02 -19.53
CA LYS A 16 -2.40 -16.21 -18.16
C LYS A 16 -0.90 -15.91 -18.02
N ILE A 17 -0.07 -16.44 -18.90
CA ILE A 17 1.38 -16.23 -18.90
C ILE A 17 1.69 -14.74 -19.07
N ARG A 18 0.99 -14.06 -20.00
CA ARG A 18 1.15 -12.62 -20.22
C ARG A 18 0.79 -11.81 -18.96
N THR A 19 -0.33 -12.12 -18.31
CA THR A 19 -0.73 -11.46 -17.06
C THR A 19 0.28 -11.70 -15.94
N MET A 20 0.77 -12.93 -15.77
CA MET A 20 1.80 -13.25 -14.77
C MET A 20 3.10 -12.48 -15.03
N ALA A 21 3.54 -12.38 -16.28
CA ALA A 21 4.72 -11.61 -16.64
C ALA A 21 4.55 -10.12 -16.36
N GLN A 22 3.37 -9.56 -16.65
CA GLN A 22 3.05 -8.16 -16.34
C GLN A 22 3.00 -7.89 -14.84
N ILE A 23 2.41 -8.80 -14.05
CA ILE A 23 2.43 -8.72 -12.58
C ILE A 23 3.88 -8.71 -12.08
N GLY A 24 4.72 -9.63 -12.54
CA GLY A 24 6.13 -9.70 -12.14
C GLY A 24 6.92 -8.42 -12.46
N MET A 25 6.75 -7.88 -13.69
CA MET A 25 7.41 -6.63 -14.08
C MET A 25 6.96 -5.44 -13.24
N LEU A 26 5.65 -5.28 -13.05
CA LEU A 26 5.10 -4.17 -12.26
C LEU A 26 5.47 -4.28 -10.78
N SER A 27 5.52 -5.50 -10.23
CA SER A 27 5.99 -5.73 -8.87
C SER A 27 7.47 -5.37 -8.70
N ALA A 28 8.32 -5.71 -9.66
CA ALA A 28 9.73 -5.34 -9.64
C ALA A 28 9.91 -3.81 -9.69
N ILE A 29 9.18 -3.12 -10.57
CA ILE A 29 9.20 -1.65 -10.65
C ILE A 29 8.70 -1.04 -9.34
N ALA A 30 7.59 -1.55 -8.78
CA ALA A 30 7.04 -1.08 -7.52
C ALA A 30 8.05 -1.25 -6.37
N THR A 31 8.71 -2.40 -6.29
CA THR A 31 9.76 -2.65 -5.29
C THR A 31 10.92 -1.67 -5.42
N VAL A 32 11.41 -1.43 -6.66
CA VAL A 32 12.49 -0.45 -6.87
C VAL A 32 12.06 0.95 -6.43
N LEU A 33 10.83 1.37 -6.74
CA LEU A 33 10.32 2.68 -6.32
C LEU A 33 10.14 2.76 -4.79
N MET A 34 9.79 1.66 -4.14
CA MET A 34 9.70 1.57 -2.69
C MET A 34 11.08 1.71 -2.01
N LEU A 35 12.18 1.33 -2.65
CA LEU A 35 13.54 1.54 -2.12
C LEU A 35 13.97 3.03 -2.15
N PHE A 36 13.28 3.88 -2.91
CA PHE A 36 13.47 5.34 -2.93
C PHE A 36 12.45 6.04 -2.02
N GLU A 37 12.48 5.69 -0.75
CA GLU A 37 11.65 6.28 0.28
C GLU A 37 12.15 7.69 0.63
N ILE A 38 11.20 8.63 0.75
CA ILE A 38 11.49 10.02 1.11
C ILE A 38 10.93 10.24 2.53
N PRO A 39 11.80 10.42 3.55
CA PRO A 39 11.33 10.69 4.90
C PRO A 39 10.59 12.03 4.95
N LEU A 40 9.45 12.04 5.63
CA LEU A 40 8.63 13.24 5.79
C LEU A 40 9.26 14.17 6.82
N PRO A 41 9.64 15.43 6.45
CA PRO A 41 10.33 16.34 7.35
C PRO A 41 9.45 16.87 8.50
N PHE A 42 8.15 16.62 8.46
CA PHE A 42 7.14 17.06 9.43
C PHE A 42 6.50 15.91 10.23
N ALA A 43 6.97 14.68 10.04
CA ALA A 43 6.50 13.49 10.73
C ALA A 43 7.68 12.72 11.35
N PRO A 44 7.43 11.83 12.32
CA PRO A 44 8.47 10.94 12.83
C PRO A 44 9.17 10.17 11.70
N SER A 45 10.45 9.86 11.90
CA SER A 45 11.35 9.28 10.88
C SER A 45 10.93 7.93 10.31
N PHE A 46 9.93 7.27 10.91
CA PHE A 46 9.36 6.02 10.41
C PHE A 46 8.16 6.23 9.44
N TYR A 47 7.80 7.50 9.14
CA TYR A 47 6.83 7.84 8.10
C TYR A 47 7.56 8.31 6.85
N GLU A 48 7.48 7.50 5.82
CA GLU A 48 8.12 7.69 4.53
C GLU A 48 7.07 7.68 3.42
N ILE A 49 7.34 8.41 2.36
CA ILE A 49 6.50 8.41 1.15
C ILE A 49 7.31 7.79 0.02
N ASP A 50 6.70 6.90 -0.71
CA ASP A 50 7.23 6.34 -1.94
C ASP A 50 6.22 6.42 -3.10
N PHE A 51 6.69 6.15 -4.30
CA PHE A 51 5.87 6.11 -5.51
C PHE A 51 5.48 4.71 -5.96
N SER A 52 5.65 3.71 -5.10
CA SER A 52 5.42 2.30 -5.44
C SER A 52 3.96 1.98 -5.76
N GLU A 53 3.02 2.77 -5.23
CA GLU A 53 1.59 2.60 -5.50
C GLU A 53 1.20 2.93 -6.96
N VAL A 54 2.00 3.74 -7.67
CA VAL A 54 1.70 4.12 -9.06
C VAL A 54 1.68 2.92 -10.01
N PRO A 55 2.75 2.09 -10.11
CA PRO A 55 2.71 0.88 -10.94
C PRO A 55 1.64 -0.13 -10.49
N ILE A 56 1.32 -0.19 -9.20
CA ILE A 56 0.29 -1.08 -8.67
C ILE A 56 -1.10 -0.64 -9.15
N LEU A 57 -1.41 0.65 -9.07
CA LEU A 57 -2.65 1.22 -9.60
C LEU A 57 -2.76 1.00 -11.12
N ILE A 58 -1.68 1.20 -11.88
CA ILE A 58 -1.67 0.92 -13.32
C ILE A 58 -2.00 -0.56 -13.57
N GLY A 59 -1.34 -1.48 -12.85
CA GLY A 59 -1.59 -2.92 -12.95
C GLY A 59 -3.02 -3.29 -12.57
N SER A 60 -3.55 -2.70 -11.52
CA SER A 60 -4.91 -2.96 -11.04
C SER A 60 -5.99 -2.45 -12.01
N PHE A 61 -5.77 -1.32 -12.66
CA PHE A 61 -6.67 -0.79 -13.68
C PHE A 61 -6.60 -1.60 -14.99
N ALA A 62 -5.42 -2.10 -15.36
CA ALA A 62 -5.23 -2.88 -16.58
C ALA A 62 -5.72 -4.34 -16.46
N MET A 63 -5.52 -4.98 -15.30
CA MET A 63 -5.72 -6.41 -15.10
C MET A 63 -6.77 -6.74 -14.02
N GLY A 64 -7.26 -5.73 -13.30
CA GLY A 64 -8.29 -5.86 -12.26
C GLY A 64 -7.72 -5.88 -10.83
N PRO A 65 -8.63 -5.81 -9.82
CA PRO A 65 -8.26 -5.63 -8.42
C PRO A 65 -7.42 -6.78 -7.84
N LEU A 66 -7.66 -8.01 -8.28
CA LEU A 66 -6.87 -9.17 -7.84
C LEU A 66 -5.42 -9.11 -8.32
N ALA A 67 -5.19 -8.62 -9.54
CA ALA A 67 -3.84 -8.44 -10.05
C ALA A 67 -3.12 -7.32 -9.29
N GLY A 68 -3.82 -6.22 -8.96
CA GLY A 68 -3.29 -5.17 -8.10
C GLY A 68 -2.87 -5.69 -6.73
N ALA A 69 -3.73 -6.45 -6.06
CA ALA A 69 -3.41 -7.07 -4.77
C ALA A 69 -2.23 -8.07 -4.86
N ALA A 70 -2.10 -8.80 -5.97
CA ALA A 70 -0.97 -9.69 -6.20
C ALA A 70 0.35 -8.91 -6.41
N ILE A 71 0.32 -7.79 -7.14
CA ILE A 71 1.48 -6.91 -7.33
C ILE A 71 1.91 -6.34 -5.97
N GLU A 72 0.96 -5.86 -5.16
CA GLU A 72 1.20 -5.35 -3.81
C GLU A 72 1.85 -6.39 -2.92
N LEU A 73 1.32 -7.62 -2.90
CA LEU A 73 1.88 -8.71 -2.12
C LEU A 73 3.33 -9.02 -2.51
N ILE A 74 3.60 -9.14 -3.82
CA ILE A 74 4.95 -9.45 -4.32
C ILE A 74 5.91 -8.30 -3.99
N LYS A 75 5.49 -7.03 -4.16
CA LYS A 75 6.28 -5.85 -3.76
C LYS A 75 6.74 -5.96 -2.31
N ILE A 76 5.82 -6.23 -1.41
CA ILE A 76 6.10 -6.31 0.03
C ILE A 76 7.01 -7.50 0.36
N LEU A 77 6.78 -8.66 -0.26
CA LEU A 77 7.65 -9.82 -0.07
C LEU A 77 9.08 -9.57 -0.56
N LEU A 78 9.23 -8.88 -1.70
CA LEU A 78 10.54 -8.50 -2.22
C LEU A 78 11.22 -7.47 -1.33
N ASN A 79 10.47 -6.46 -0.87
CA ASN A 79 11.01 -5.46 0.07
C ASN A 79 11.45 -6.11 1.39
N PHE A 80 10.64 -7.01 1.93
CA PHE A 80 10.99 -7.80 3.12
C PHE A 80 12.28 -8.62 2.93
N ALA A 81 12.45 -9.22 1.75
CA ALA A 81 13.65 -10.00 1.44
C ALA A 81 14.91 -9.13 1.30
N ILE A 82 14.78 -7.87 0.84
CA ILE A 82 15.90 -6.94 0.61
C ILE A 82 16.27 -6.19 1.89
N ASN A 83 15.29 -5.57 2.54
CA ASN A 83 15.49 -4.68 3.69
C ASN A 83 15.33 -5.39 5.05
N GLY A 84 14.76 -6.60 5.05
CA GLY A 84 14.39 -7.28 6.29
C GLY A 84 13.19 -6.61 6.97
N THR A 85 13.03 -6.86 8.27
CA THR A 85 11.98 -6.24 9.09
C THR A 85 12.54 -5.75 10.42
N MET A 86 12.15 -4.53 10.80
CA MET A 86 12.42 -3.99 12.15
C MET A 86 11.29 -4.32 13.15
N THR A 87 10.12 -4.74 12.63
CA THR A 87 8.87 -4.89 13.41
C THR A 87 8.33 -6.31 13.42
N ALA A 88 9.20 -7.31 13.19
CA ALA A 88 8.85 -8.73 13.13
C ALA A 88 7.68 -9.05 12.17
N GLY A 89 7.57 -8.32 11.06
CA GLY A 89 6.55 -8.55 10.02
C GLY A 89 5.25 -7.76 10.20
N VAL A 90 5.05 -7.07 11.32
CA VAL A 90 3.80 -6.32 11.57
C VAL A 90 3.68 -5.11 10.65
N GLY A 91 4.78 -4.41 10.39
CA GLY A 91 4.82 -3.28 9.46
C GLY A 91 4.47 -3.68 8.04
N GLU A 92 4.99 -4.81 7.58
CA GLU A 92 4.76 -5.35 6.23
C GLU A 92 3.30 -5.76 6.03
N ILE A 93 2.70 -6.41 7.04
CA ILE A 93 1.27 -6.76 6.99
C ILE A 93 0.41 -5.49 6.97
N ALA A 94 0.75 -4.50 7.78
CA ALA A 94 0.04 -3.23 7.81
C ALA A 94 0.17 -2.49 6.46
N ASN A 95 1.37 -2.45 5.87
CA ASN A 95 1.61 -1.85 4.56
C ASN A 95 0.77 -2.56 3.47
N PHE A 96 0.74 -3.90 3.46
CA PHE A 96 -0.13 -4.67 2.57
C PHE A 96 -1.62 -4.30 2.70
N LEU A 97 -2.12 -4.21 3.93
CA LEU A 97 -3.53 -3.87 4.17
C LEU A 97 -3.84 -2.42 3.74
N ILE A 98 -2.93 -1.49 4.01
CA ILE A 98 -3.06 -0.09 3.62
C ILE A 98 -3.02 0.05 2.10
N GLY A 99 -2.05 -0.55 1.40
CA GLY A 99 -1.96 -0.56 -0.05
C GLY A 99 -3.17 -1.21 -0.72
N CYS A 100 -3.62 -2.37 -0.25
CA CYS A 100 -4.84 -3.01 -0.75
C CYS A 100 -6.08 -2.15 -0.50
N SER A 101 -6.14 -1.38 0.58
CA SER A 101 -7.26 -0.48 0.89
C SER A 101 -7.35 0.72 -0.07
N LEU A 102 -6.26 1.10 -0.72
CA LEU A 102 -6.23 2.05 -1.83
C LEU A 102 -6.60 1.37 -3.15
N VAL A 103 -5.88 0.31 -3.49
CA VAL A 103 -5.86 -0.31 -4.82
C VAL A 103 -7.15 -1.03 -5.16
N VAL A 104 -7.72 -1.79 -4.20
CA VAL A 104 -8.92 -2.61 -4.44
C VAL A 104 -10.15 -1.74 -4.71
N PRO A 105 -10.53 -0.75 -3.87
CA PRO A 105 -11.66 0.11 -4.16
C PRO A 105 -11.48 0.92 -5.44
N ALA A 106 -10.26 1.44 -5.69
CA ALA A 106 -9.96 2.20 -6.91
C ALA A 106 -10.21 1.35 -8.16
N ALA A 107 -9.71 0.11 -8.19
CA ALA A 107 -9.90 -0.80 -9.31
C ALA A 107 -11.37 -1.24 -9.47
N LEU A 108 -12.10 -1.49 -8.38
CA LEU A 108 -13.51 -1.85 -8.42
C LEU A 108 -14.38 -0.74 -9.02
N ILE A 109 -14.10 0.52 -8.68
CA ILE A 109 -14.81 1.68 -9.25
C ILE A 109 -14.46 1.85 -10.71
N TYR A 110 -13.17 1.73 -11.07
CA TYR A 110 -12.72 1.82 -12.45
C TYR A 110 -13.30 0.71 -13.33
N ASN A 111 -13.40 -0.51 -12.83
CA ASN A 111 -14.00 -1.64 -13.56
C ASN A 111 -15.50 -1.43 -13.88
N LYS A 112 -16.20 -0.61 -13.10
CA LYS A 112 -17.60 -0.23 -13.39
C LYS A 112 -17.69 0.88 -14.45
N LYS A 113 -16.70 1.77 -14.50
CA LYS A 113 -16.66 2.91 -15.42
C LYS A 113 -15.25 3.04 -15.97
N HIS A 114 -14.97 2.40 -17.13
CA HIS A 114 -13.67 2.48 -17.82
C HIS A 114 -13.44 3.85 -18.47
N THR A 115 -13.45 4.92 -17.67
CA THR A 115 -13.27 6.31 -18.10
C THR A 115 -12.21 6.99 -17.23
N ARG A 116 -11.62 8.07 -17.74
CA ARG A 116 -10.68 8.90 -16.96
C ARG A 116 -11.31 9.39 -15.66
N THR A 117 -12.56 9.83 -15.71
CA THR A 117 -13.33 10.25 -14.54
C THR A 117 -13.53 9.09 -13.55
N GLY A 118 -13.78 7.86 -14.06
CA GLY A 118 -13.87 6.66 -13.25
C GLY A 118 -12.57 6.32 -12.53
N ALA A 119 -11.42 6.50 -13.19
CA ALA A 119 -10.10 6.32 -12.57
C ALA A 119 -9.86 7.33 -11.44
N VAL A 120 -10.10 8.64 -11.71
CA VAL A 120 -9.93 9.70 -10.72
C VAL A 120 -10.87 9.51 -9.53
N ALA A 121 -12.14 9.21 -9.77
CA ALA A 121 -13.10 8.93 -8.70
C ALA A 121 -12.72 7.68 -7.90
N GLY A 122 -12.20 6.65 -8.58
CA GLY A 122 -11.69 5.43 -7.95
C GLY A 122 -10.51 5.71 -7.04
N MET A 123 -9.53 6.47 -7.52
CA MET A 123 -8.37 6.88 -6.71
C MET A 123 -8.80 7.74 -5.51
N ALA A 124 -9.69 8.72 -5.69
CA ALA A 124 -10.17 9.55 -4.60
C ALA A 124 -10.88 8.71 -3.51
N ALA A 125 -11.79 7.82 -3.92
CA ALA A 125 -12.47 6.92 -2.99
C ALA A 125 -11.51 5.94 -2.30
N GLY A 126 -10.53 5.41 -3.04
CA GLY A 126 -9.47 4.56 -2.50
C GLY A 126 -8.62 5.29 -1.48
N THR A 127 -8.24 6.55 -1.74
CA THR A 127 -7.46 7.38 -0.81
C THR A 127 -8.23 7.64 0.50
N VAL A 128 -9.51 7.97 0.42
CA VAL A 128 -10.35 8.14 1.62
C VAL A 128 -10.40 6.85 2.43
N PHE A 129 -10.62 5.71 1.76
CA PHE A 129 -10.68 4.40 2.42
C PHE A 129 -9.33 4.02 3.04
N MET A 130 -8.23 4.22 2.30
CA MET A 130 -6.87 4.03 2.79
C MET A 130 -6.57 4.88 4.02
N THR A 131 -6.98 6.15 4.04
CA THR A 131 -6.78 7.05 5.17
C THR A 131 -7.50 6.53 6.43
N VAL A 132 -8.75 6.11 6.29
CA VAL A 132 -9.52 5.55 7.42
C VAL A 132 -8.87 4.27 7.95
N VAL A 133 -8.54 3.34 7.07
CA VAL A 133 -7.88 2.06 7.43
C VAL A 133 -6.50 2.32 8.02
N GLY A 134 -5.72 3.23 7.43
CA GLY A 134 -4.39 3.62 7.91
C GLY A 134 -4.43 4.24 9.30
N CYS A 135 -5.35 5.17 9.57
CA CYS A 135 -5.54 5.74 10.90
C CYS A 135 -5.89 4.66 11.93
N PHE A 136 -6.79 3.75 11.57
CA PHE A 136 -7.19 2.65 12.46
C PHE A 136 -6.03 1.69 12.74
N LEU A 137 -5.34 1.22 11.71
CA LEU A 137 -4.19 0.33 11.85
C LEU A 137 -3.05 1.00 12.61
N ASN A 138 -2.79 2.27 12.37
CA ASN A 138 -1.75 3.01 13.07
C ASN A 138 -2.06 3.08 14.57
N ALA A 139 -3.27 3.49 14.95
CA ALA A 139 -3.66 3.65 16.34
C ALA A 139 -3.68 2.33 17.12
N PHE A 140 -4.20 1.26 16.52
CA PHE A 140 -4.48 0.01 17.24
C PHE A 140 -3.45 -1.10 17.04
N VAL A 141 -2.68 -1.04 15.95
CA VAL A 141 -1.73 -2.09 15.57
C VAL A 141 -0.29 -1.58 15.59
N LEU A 142 0.01 -0.54 14.79
CA LEU A 142 1.38 -0.08 14.59
C LEU A 142 1.98 0.57 15.85
N LEU A 143 1.27 1.49 16.49
CA LEU A 143 1.77 2.15 17.69
C LEU A 143 2.04 1.17 18.85
N PRO A 144 1.15 0.23 19.21
CA PRO A 144 1.47 -0.79 20.20
C PRO A 144 2.59 -1.74 19.76
N ALA A 145 2.68 -2.07 18.47
CA ALA A 145 3.73 -2.94 17.95
C ALA A 145 5.10 -2.25 18.01
N TYR A 146 5.18 -0.98 17.62
CA TYR A 146 6.40 -0.19 17.71
C TYR A 146 6.83 0.04 19.15
N ALA A 147 5.88 0.33 20.06
CA ALA A 147 6.18 0.45 21.49
C ALA A 147 6.87 -0.82 22.03
N LYS A 148 6.38 -2.00 21.63
CA LYS A 148 6.99 -3.28 22.00
C LYS A 148 8.33 -3.53 21.32
N ALA A 149 8.44 -3.25 20.00
CA ALA A 149 9.65 -3.48 19.23
C ALA A 149 10.82 -2.60 19.69
N PHE A 150 10.55 -1.35 20.01
CA PHE A 150 11.55 -0.39 20.49
C PHE A 150 11.72 -0.39 22.02
N GLY A 151 10.90 -1.16 22.75
CA GLY A 151 10.96 -1.23 24.22
C GLY A 151 10.62 0.10 24.91
N MET A 152 9.89 0.99 24.22
CA MET A 152 9.52 2.32 24.72
C MET A 152 8.02 2.38 25.06
N PRO A 153 7.62 3.13 26.10
CA PRO A 153 6.21 3.39 26.35
C PRO A 153 5.62 4.23 25.21
N ILE A 154 4.30 4.09 24.98
CA ILE A 154 3.57 4.81 23.93
C ILE A 154 3.76 6.33 24.04
N ASP A 155 3.85 6.85 25.29
CA ASP A 155 4.14 8.26 25.57
C ASP A 155 5.49 8.72 25.01
N GLY A 156 6.47 7.84 24.93
CA GLY A 156 7.77 8.10 24.30
C GLY A 156 7.65 8.29 22.78
N LEU A 157 6.81 7.49 22.10
CA LEU A 157 6.54 7.64 20.68
C LEU A 157 5.76 8.92 20.37
N VAL A 158 4.79 9.28 21.21
CA VAL A 158 4.08 10.57 21.13
C VAL A 158 5.07 11.72 21.36
N GLY A 159 6.02 11.59 22.28
CA GLY A 159 7.08 12.55 22.51
C GLY A 159 7.99 12.78 21.30
N MET A 160 8.30 11.76 20.51
CA MET A 160 9.02 11.90 19.25
C MET A 160 8.20 12.71 18.21
N GLY A 161 6.88 12.51 18.17
CA GLY A 161 5.97 13.31 17.35
C GLY A 161 5.90 14.78 17.81
N THR A 162 5.88 15.02 19.13
CA THR A 162 5.90 16.39 19.72
C THR A 162 7.19 17.13 19.39
N ALA A 163 8.32 16.43 19.33
CA ALA A 163 9.62 17.03 18.96
C ALA A 163 9.62 17.57 17.52
N VAL A 164 8.85 16.96 16.62
CA VAL A 164 8.72 17.36 15.22
C VAL A 164 7.58 18.36 15.03
N ASN A 165 6.49 18.22 15.78
CA ASN A 165 5.34 19.12 15.69
C ASN A 165 4.74 19.38 17.08
N LYS A 166 4.86 20.62 17.56
CA LYS A 166 4.41 21.06 18.90
C LYS A 166 2.89 20.91 19.14
N HIS A 167 2.10 20.69 18.07
CA HIS A 167 0.65 20.45 18.18
C HIS A 167 0.30 18.98 18.48
N ILE A 168 1.29 18.09 18.49
CA ILE A 168 1.10 16.68 18.86
C ILE A 168 1.31 16.56 20.37
N THR A 169 0.22 16.70 21.13
CA THR A 169 0.25 16.63 22.59
C THR A 169 -0.33 15.33 23.15
N ASP A 170 -1.09 14.58 22.32
CA ASP A 170 -1.79 13.38 22.74
C ASP A 170 -1.84 12.34 21.61
N LEU A 171 -2.07 11.08 21.95
CA LEU A 171 -2.18 9.97 21.00
C LEU A 171 -3.19 10.25 19.86
N LYS A 172 -4.35 10.84 20.21
CA LYS A 172 -5.37 11.22 19.21
C LYS A 172 -4.83 12.26 18.22
N THR A 173 -4.15 13.26 18.72
CA THR A 173 -3.55 14.32 17.91
C THR A 173 -2.40 13.78 17.07
N PHE A 174 -1.61 12.83 17.60
CA PHE A 174 -0.57 12.12 16.88
C PHE A 174 -1.15 11.36 15.67
N VAL A 175 -2.19 10.56 15.86
CA VAL A 175 -2.82 9.77 14.78
C VAL A 175 -3.45 10.68 13.72
N ILE A 176 -4.11 11.77 14.12
CA ILE A 176 -4.77 12.69 13.18
C ILE A 176 -3.76 13.53 12.41
N LEU A 177 -2.74 14.08 13.06
CA LEU A 177 -1.78 14.99 12.43
C LEU A 177 -0.62 14.29 11.71
N ALA A 178 -0.25 13.09 12.14
CA ALA A 178 0.79 12.33 11.49
C ALA A 178 0.28 11.52 10.28
N VAL A 179 -0.98 11.10 10.29
CA VAL A 179 -1.58 10.22 9.27
C VAL A 179 -2.70 10.90 8.47
N GLY A 180 -3.34 11.93 9.04
CA GLY A 180 -4.44 12.63 8.39
C GLY A 180 -3.97 13.58 7.28
N PRO A 181 -4.81 13.80 6.23
CA PRO A 181 -4.51 14.80 5.21
C PRO A 181 -4.47 16.19 5.85
N ARG A 182 -3.38 16.93 5.60
CA ARG A 182 -3.33 18.35 5.95
C ARG A 182 -4.21 19.12 4.96
N THR A 183 -5.24 19.74 5.46
CA THR A 183 -5.90 20.88 4.82
C THR A 183 -5.08 22.13 5.08
#